data_aea116341a7029183a155a7f2656bab6
#
_entry.id   aea116341a7029183a155a7f2656bab6
#
_cell.length_a   1.000
_cell.length_b   1.000
_cell.length_c   1.000
_cell.angle_alpha   90.00
_cell.angle_beta   90.00
_cell.angle_gamma   90.00
#
_symmetry.space_group_name_H-M   'P 1'
#
loop_
_entity.id
_entity.type
_entity.pdbx_description
1 polymer ?
#
loop_
_entity_poly.entity_id
_entity_poly.type
_entity_poly.pdbx_seq_one_letter_code
_entity_poly.pdbx_strand_id
1 'polypeptide(L)'
;MSNRIQDGNYQYSEFETLESSIIRQRNCYERKTILWLKNEENKAKSYEYTYFTPIMTIMNGVVANLNAVIKFNPGKKDRPKMIKLEFGKDCKDLSVSPSTLPIKEDEIPIPITITCSGEFDKEQVLLVKADEKECGKIRILPNGKQHQKEIKVVTISVRTNLEAKKGEAKNGIIATGGPDLFVNTLKQALITVPEGVESIEELDCTDEEFTNAYKKTYTNKKGEECYGINSDTSWEMKGTLEQTLQKMYGHVYDEYYKLFFFADPCEGINGYAYYNTKHACFFRWS
;
A
#
# COMPACT_ATOMS: atom_id res chain seq x y z
N MET A 1 -5.25 -5.86 -1.25
CA MET A 1 -4.91 -7.16 -1.88
C MET A 1 -5.84 -8.21 -1.32
N SER A 2 -6.62 -8.88 -2.15
CA SER A 2 -7.50 -9.95 -1.69
C SER A 2 -6.68 -11.22 -1.51
N ASN A 3 -6.47 -11.67 -0.27
CA ASN A 3 -5.92 -12.99 0.00
C ASN A 3 -6.99 -14.03 -0.34
N ARG A 4 -6.95 -14.59 -1.52
CA ARG A 4 -7.79 -15.73 -1.89
C ARG A 4 -7.11 -16.98 -1.38
N ILE A 5 -7.52 -17.47 -0.22
CA ILE A 5 -7.21 -18.83 0.20
C ILE A 5 -8.29 -19.70 -0.45
N GLN A 6 -7.95 -20.39 -1.53
CA GLN A 6 -8.83 -21.37 -2.14
C GLN A 6 -8.46 -22.75 -1.61
N ASP A 7 -9.42 -23.42 -1.00
CA ASP A 7 -9.33 -24.85 -0.73
C ASP A 7 -9.20 -25.62 -2.04
N GLY A 8 -8.01 -26.12 -2.32
CA GLY A 8 -7.78 -27.21 -3.26
C GLY A 8 -7.85 -26.94 -4.76
N ASN A 9 -8.12 -25.71 -5.21
CA ASN A 9 -8.20 -25.37 -6.63
C ASN A 9 -7.28 -24.20 -7.04
N TYR A 10 -6.19 -23.98 -6.35
CA TYR A 10 -5.15 -23.11 -6.87
C TYR A 10 -4.47 -23.78 -8.05
N GLN A 11 -4.44 -23.11 -9.20
CA GLN A 11 -3.46 -23.44 -10.21
C GLN A 11 -2.09 -23.06 -9.64
N TYR A 12 -1.15 -23.97 -9.67
CA TYR A 12 0.20 -23.85 -9.09
C TYR A 12 0.92 -22.56 -9.57
N SER A 13 0.65 -22.12 -10.81
CA SER A 13 1.18 -20.89 -11.38
C SER A 13 0.68 -19.60 -10.70
N GLU A 14 -0.57 -19.55 -10.23
CA GLU A 14 -1.09 -18.38 -9.49
C GLU A 14 -0.49 -18.29 -8.10
N PHE A 15 -0.21 -19.45 -7.50
CA PHE A 15 0.42 -19.53 -6.19
C PHE A 15 1.90 -19.11 -6.25
N GLU A 16 2.66 -19.56 -7.25
CA GLU A 16 4.06 -19.14 -7.47
C GLU A 16 4.18 -17.63 -7.71
N THR A 17 3.27 -17.05 -8.50
CA THR A 17 3.24 -15.59 -8.73
C THR A 17 2.90 -14.84 -7.46
N LEU A 18 1.97 -15.34 -6.66
CA LEU A 18 1.62 -14.75 -5.35
C LEU A 18 2.77 -14.90 -4.36
N GLU A 19 3.39 -16.09 -4.27
CA GLU A 19 4.53 -16.37 -3.40
C GLU A 19 5.73 -15.49 -3.77
N SER A 20 6.06 -15.31 -5.03
CA SER A 20 7.16 -14.45 -5.47
C SER A 20 6.90 -12.98 -5.16
N SER A 21 5.67 -12.50 -5.27
CA SER A 21 5.30 -11.13 -4.88
C SER A 21 5.31 -10.93 -3.36
N ILE A 22 4.91 -11.94 -2.59
CA ILE A 22 4.91 -11.93 -1.11
C ILE A 22 6.32 -12.06 -0.56
N ILE A 23 7.19 -12.88 -1.16
CA ILE A 23 8.61 -12.99 -0.76
C ILE A 23 9.33 -11.66 -0.92
N ARG A 24 8.96 -10.84 -1.92
CA ARG A 24 9.48 -9.47 -2.06
C ARG A 24 8.97 -8.51 -0.98
N GLN A 25 7.80 -8.76 -0.43
CA GLN A 25 7.19 -7.98 0.68
C GLN A 25 7.47 -8.65 2.03
N ARG A 26 8.71 -9.05 2.27
CA ARG A 26 9.17 -9.72 3.50
C ARG A 26 8.52 -9.08 4.72
N ASN A 27 7.79 -9.84 5.50
CA ASN A 27 7.20 -9.56 6.81
C ASN A 27 5.70 -9.23 6.88
N CYS A 28 4.96 -9.16 5.76
CA CYS A 28 3.51 -8.92 5.82
C CYS A 28 2.68 -10.18 6.09
N TYR A 29 3.29 -11.38 6.03
CA TYR A 29 2.59 -12.65 6.17
C TYR A 29 3.41 -13.67 6.94
N GLU A 30 2.75 -14.40 7.81
CA GLU A 30 3.32 -15.59 8.44
C GLU A 30 3.06 -16.80 7.55
N ARG A 31 4.10 -17.52 7.19
CA ARG A 31 4.00 -18.79 6.47
C ARG A 31 3.78 -19.92 7.47
N LYS A 32 2.73 -20.70 7.27
CA LYS A 32 2.45 -21.87 8.09
C LYS A 32 2.15 -23.05 7.17
N THR A 33 2.87 -24.15 7.38
CA THR A 33 2.58 -25.43 6.73
C THR A 33 1.48 -26.15 7.48
N ILE A 34 0.38 -26.46 6.79
CA ILE A 34 -0.72 -27.25 7.36
C ILE A 34 -0.68 -28.63 6.69
N LEU A 35 -0.54 -29.66 7.53
CA LEU A 35 -0.65 -31.03 7.09
C LEU A 35 -2.12 -31.44 7.12
N TRP A 36 -2.68 -31.74 5.98
CA TRP A 36 -4.01 -32.35 5.87
C TRP A 36 -3.87 -33.87 5.80
N LEU A 37 -4.37 -34.57 6.78
CA LEU A 37 -4.54 -36.02 6.70
C LEU A 37 -5.78 -36.31 5.85
N LYS A 38 -5.58 -36.84 4.66
CA LYS A 38 -6.68 -37.32 3.84
C LYS A 38 -6.89 -38.81 4.06
N ASN A 39 -8.05 -39.13 4.60
CA ASN A 39 -8.90 -40.30 4.42
C ASN A 39 -8.47 -41.72 4.82
N GLU A 40 -9.48 -42.31 5.30
CA GLU A 40 -9.81 -43.62 5.88
C GLU A 40 -9.39 -44.87 5.11
N GLU A 41 -8.74 -44.75 3.96
CA GLU A 41 -8.20 -45.89 3.21
C GLU A 41 -6.66 -45.86 3.18
N ASN A 42 -6.03 -45.96 4.33
CA ASN A 42 -4.64 -46.42 4.57
C ASN A 42 -3.52 -45.94 3.61
N LYS A 43 -3.64 -44.80 2.95
CA LYS A 43 -2.51 -44.15 2.29
C LYS A 43 -2.51 -42.69 2.69
N ALA A 44 -1.76 -42.38 3.76
CA ALA A 44 -1.45 -41.01 4.15
C ALA A 44 -0.70 -40.27 3.02
N LYS A 45 -1.41 -39.62 2.15
CA LYS A 45 -0.87 -38.55 1.32
C LYS A 45 -0.97 -37.28 2.17
N SER A 46 0.11 -36.90 2.82
CA SER A 46 0.24 -35.58 3.41
C SER A 46 0.35 -34.57 2.26
N TYR A 47 -0.62 -33.70 2.15
CA TYR A 47 -0.51 -32.51 1.31
C TYR A 47 -0.01 -31.36 2.19
N GLU A 48 1.13 -30.81 1.84
CA GLU A 48 1.69 -29.65 2.49
C GLU A 48 1.06 -28.40 1.84
N TYR A 49 0.23 -27.67 2.58
CA TYR A 49 -0.32 -26.40 2.15
C TYR A 49 0.42 -25.27 2.89
N THR A 50 0.90 -24.32 2.16
CA THR A 50 1.40 -23.08 2.74
C THR A 50 0.23 -22.13 2.97
N TYR A 51 -0.05 -21.84 4.23
CA TYR A 51 -1.05 -20.86 4.64
C TYR A 51 -0.36 -19.54 4.97
N PHE A 52 -0.81 -18.45 4.37
CA PHE A 52 -0.33 -17.13 4.68
C PHE A 52 -1.27 -16.45 5.68
N THR A 53 -0.79 -16.24 6.89
CA THR A 53 -1.53 -15.44 7.87
C THR A 53 -1.36 -13.96 7.55
N PRO A 54 -2.44 -13.22 7.27
CA PRO A 54 -2.35 -11.78 7.08
C PRO A 54 -1.82 -11.09 8.33
N ILE A 55 -0.96 -10.11 8.12
CA ILE A 55 -0.44 -9.24 9.18
C ILE A 55 -0.85 -7.81 8.82
N MET A 56 -1.39 -7.09 9.79
CA MET A 56 -1.76 -5.68 9.62
C MET A 56 -1.35 -4.85 10.83
N THR A 57 -1.30 -3.55 10.62
CA THR A 57 -1.21 -2.54 11.67
C THR A 57 -2.48 -1.70 11.64
N ILE A 58 -2.85 -1.13 12.76
CA ILE A 58 -3.96 -0.20 12.89
C ILE A 58 -3.63 0.80 13.99
N MET A 59 -3.72 2.08 13.68
CA MET A 59 -3.44 3.15 14.66
C MET A 59 -4.61 3.36 15.59
N ASN A 60 -4.35 3.82 16.81
CA ASN A 60 -5.39 4.24 17.74
C ASN A 60 -6.31 5.29 17.11
N GLY A 61 -7.62 5.14 17.30
CA GLY A 61 -8.67 5.98 16.71
C GLY A 61 -8.94 5.71 15.23
N VAL A 62 -8.32 4.71 14.59
CA VAL A 62 -8.51 4.37 13.17
C VAL A 62 -9.44 3.18 13.01
N VAL A 63 -10.16 3.19 11.91
CA VAL A 63 -11.06 2.11 11.47
C VAL A 63 -10.50 1.48 10.19
N ALA A 64 -10.32 0.17 10.19
CA ALA A 64 -9.92 -0.59 9.02
C ALA A 64 -11.14 -1.31 8.41
N ASN A 65 -11.38 -1.07 7.12
CA ASN A 65 -12.45 -1.72 6.37
C ASN A 65 -11.86 -2.84 5.52
N LEU A 66 -12.37 -4.04 5.72
CA LEU A 66 -11.96 -5.26 5.02
C LEU A 66 -13.17 -5.88 4.33
N ASN A 67 -12.91 -6.77 3.38
CA ASN A 67 -13.94 -7.60 2.76
C ASN A 67 -13.59 -9.07 2.98
N ALA A 68 -14.52 -9.83 3.59
CA ALA A 68 -14.43 -11.27 3.70
C ALA A 68 -15.16 -11.94 2.51
N VAL A 69 -14.50 -12.88 1.87
CA VAL A 69 -15.13 -13.75 0.87
C VAL A 69 -15.06 -15.17 1.41
N ILE A 70 -16.23 -15.80 1.57
CA ILE A 70 -16.36 -17.17 2.05
C ILE A 70 -16.46 -18.10 0.84
N LYS A 71 -15.54 -19.05 0.75
CA LYS A 71 -15.54 -20.07 -0.30
C LYS A 71 -15.69 -21.46 0.32
N PHE A 72 -16.61 -22.24 -0.22
CA PHE A 72 -16.84 -23.61 0.19
C PHE A 72 -16.25 -24.59 -0.82
N ASN A 73 -15.67 -25.67 -0.30
CA ASN A 73 -15.26 -26.76 -1.17
C ASN A 73 -16.52 -27.45 -1.77
N PRO A 74 -16.71 -27.42 -3.10
CA PRO A 74 -17.92 -27.94 -3.73
C PRO A 74 -18.13 -29.45 -3.52
N GLY A 75 -17.07 -30.18 -3.15
CA GLY A 75 -17.15 -31.64 -2.89
C GLY A 75 -17.54 -32.03 -1.45
N LYS A 76 -17.67 -31.07 -0.52
CA LYS A 76 -18.04 -31.36 0.88
C LYS A 76 -19.48 -30.95 1.15
N LYS A 77 -20.27 -31.90 1.68
CA LYS A 77 -21.68 -31.66 2.09
C LYS A 77 -21.78 -30.97 3.46
N ASP A 78 -20.79 -31.15 4.33
CA ASP A 78 -20.79 -30.57 5.67
C ASP A 78 -20.28 -29.14 5.60
N ARG A 79 -21.19 -28.21 5.81
CA ARG A 79 -20.90 -26.77 5.89
C ARG A 79 -21.00 -26.28 7.32
N PRO A 80 -20.20 -25.31 7.73
CA PRO A 80 -20.37 -24.69 9.03
C PRO A 80 -21.75 -24.02 9.10
N LYS A 81 -22.33 -23.99 10.27
CA LYS A 81 -23.59 -23.26 10.52
C LYS A 81 -23.33 -21.77 10.72
N MET A 82 -22.14 -21.41 11.18
CA MET A 82 -21.78 -20.04 11.55
C MET A 82 -20.29 -19.80 11.34
N ILE A 83 -19.95 -18.61 10.89
CA ILE A 83 -18.57 -18.10 10.92
C ILE A 83 -18.53 -16.93 11.90
N LYS A 84 -17.64 -17.02 12.89
CA LYS A 84 -17.48 -16.02 13.93
C LYS A 84 -16.10 -15.38 13.84
N LEU A 85 -16.08 -14.08 14.07
CA LEU A 85 -14.86 -13.25 14.17
C LEU A 85 -14.73 -12.82 15.62
N GLU A 86 -13.60 -13.11 16.26
CA GLU A 86 -13.40 -12.73 17.65
C GLU A 86 -11.95 -12.43 17.97
N PHE A 87 -11.75 -11.44 18.83
CA PHE A 87 -10.48 -11.19 19.48
C PHE A 87 -10.36 -12.02 20.76
N GLY A 88 -9.14 -12.23 21.23
CA GLY A 88 -8.89 -12.84 22.54
C GLY A 88 -9.53 -12.03 23.68
N LYS A 89 -9.84 -12.69 24.79
CA LYS A 89 -10.51 -12.05 25.94
C LYS A 89 -9.74 -10.87 26.55
N ASP A 90 -8.43 -10.86 26.38
CA ASP A 90 -7.55 -9.81 26.91
C ASP A 90 -7.44 -8.60 25.96
N CYS A 91 -7.99 -8.70 24.76
CA CYS A 91 -8.01 -7.61 23.77
C CYS A 91 -9.16 -6.66 24.08
N LYS A 92 -8.86 -5.49 24.63
CA LYS A 92 -9.84 -4.45 24.99
C LYS A 92 -9.91 -3.31 24.00
N ASP A 93 -8.84 -3.13 23.23
CA ASP A 93 -8.64 -1.96 22.38
C ASP A 93 -9.02 -2.19 20.91
N LEU A 94 -9.43 -3.40 20.57
CA LEU A 94 -9.89 -3.76 19.23
C LEU A 94 -11.29 -4.37 19.28
N SER A 95 -12.10 -3.98 18.33
CA SER A 95 -13.41 -4.58 18.08
C SER A 95 -13.59 -4.91 16.61
N VAL A 96 -14.47 -5.87 16.29
CA VAL A 96 -14.80 -6.26 14.92
C VAL A 96 -16.31 -6.26 14.72
N SER A 97 -16.75 -5.73 13.59
CA SER A 97 -18.17 -5.72 13.21
C SER A 97 -18.34 -6.06 11.73
N PRO A 98 -19.26 -6.96 11.36
CA PRO A 98 -20.00 -7.84 12.26
C PRO A 98 -19.10 -8.91 12.89
N SER A 99 -19.42 -9.37 14.09
CA SER A 99 -18.71 -10.48 14.75
C SER A 99 -19.14 -11.85 14.25
N THR A 100 -20.22 -11.94 13.48
CA THR A 100 -20.73 -13.16 12.86
C THR A 100 -21.02 -12.91 11.40
N LEU A 101 -20.49 -13.78 10.53
CA LEU A 101 -20.68 -13.67 9.09
C LEU A 101 -21.79 -14.63 8.63
N PRO A 102 -22.68 -14.19 7.75
CA PRO A 102 -23.68 -15.06 7.14
C PRO A 102 -23.02 -16.08 6.23
N ILE A 103 -23.55 -17.31 6.24
CA ILE A 103 -23.14 -18.36 5.33
C ILE A 103 -23.86 -18.11 3.99
N LYS A 104 -23.14 -17.63 2.98
CA LYS A 104 -23.64 -17.39 1.64
C LYS A 104 -22.81 -18.18 0.63
N GLU A 105 -23.46 -18.68 -0.41
CA GLU A 105 -22.82 -19.47 -1.48
C GLU A 105 -22.32 -18.65 -2.66
N ASP A 106 -22.69 -17.38 -2.72
CA ASP A 106 -22.54 -16.52 -3.88
C ASP A 106 -21.19 -15.79 -3.97
N GLU A 107 -20.24 -16.12 -3.09
CA GLU A 107 -18.91 -15.47 -3.02
C GLU A 107 -18.95 -13.92 -2.95
N ILE A 108 -20.10 -13.35 -2.57
CA ILE A 108 -20.24 -11.90 -2.43
C ILE A 108 -19.38 -11.43 -1.27
N PRO A 109 -18.56 -10.38 -1.45
CA PRO A 109 -17.76 -9.81 -0.37
C PRO A 109 -18.64 -9.30 0.78
N ILE A 110 -18.35 -9.72 1.99
CA ILE A 110 -19.01 -9.27 3.22
C ILE A 110 -18.11 -8.21 3.85
N PRO A 111 -18.58 -6.96 4.02
CA PRO A 111 -17.78 -5.93 4.66
C PRO A 111 -17.55 -6.25 6.14
N ILE A 112 -16.31 -6.08 6.57
CA ILE A 112 -15.88 -6.21 7.96
C ILE A 112 -15.17 -4.93 8.36
N THR A 113 -15.48 -4.44 9.55
CA THR A 113 -14.85 -3.26 10.12
C THR A 113 -14.10 -3.66 11.38
N ILE A 114 -12.82 -3.34 11.45
CA ILE A 114 -12.01 -3.44 12.67
C ILE A 114 -11.81 -2.02 13.20
N THR A 115 -12.22 -1.78 14.43
CA THR A 115 -12.04 -0.49 15.10
C THR A 115 -10.98 -0.62 16.19
N CYS A 116 -10.03 0.32 16.18
CA CYS A 116 -9.01 0.44 17.22
C CYS A 116 -9.34 1.65 18.10
N SER A 117 -9.54 1.41 19.40
CA SER A 117 -9.92 2.43 20.38
C SER A 117 -8.83 2.75 21.40
N GLY A 118 -7.66 2.11 21.29
CA GLY A 118 -6.56 2.30 22.23
C GLY A 118 -5.22 1.84 21.69
N GLU A 119 -4.18 2.08 22.48
CA GLU A 119 -2.82 1.60 22.20
C GLU A 119 -2.58 0.26 22.90
N PHE A 120 -1.86 -0.62 22.23
CA PHE A 120 -1.46 -1.92 22.79
C PHE A 120 -0.03 -2.27 22.40
N ASP A 121 0.70 -2.90 23.32
CA ASP A 121 2.13 -3.21 23.18
C ASP A 121 2.41 -4.66 22.81
N LYS A 122 1.36 -5.50 22.76
CA LYS A 122 1.47 -6.90 22.37
C LYS A 122 0.62 -7.17 21.15
N GLU A 123 1.13 -8.02 20.27
CA GLU A 123 0.36 -8.49 19.13
C GLU A 123 -1.02 -9.00 19.53
N GLN A 124 -2.03 -8.60 18.80
CA GLN A 124 -3.40 -9.06 18.92
C GLN A 124 -3.76 -9.98 17.75
N VAL A 125 -4.67 -10.90 17.96
CA VAL A 125 -5.09 -11.86 16.94
C VAL A 125 -6.59 -11.82 16.79
N LEU A 126 -7.08 -11.53 15.59
CA LEU A 126 -8.46 -11.74 15.21
C LEU A 126 -8.59 -13.19 14.70
N LEU A 127 -9.31 -14.01 15.43
CA LEU A 127 -9.60 -15.39 15.05
C LEU A 127 -10.83 -15.47 14.16
N VAL A 128 -10.76 -16.31 13.14
CA VAL A 128 -11.90 -16.71 12.31
C VAL A 128 -12.26 -18.13 12.66
N LYS A 129 -13.46 -18.35 13.16
CA LYS A 129 -13.96 -19.67 13.61
C LYS A 129 -15.15 -20.10 12.76
N ALA A 130 -15.11 -21.35 12.32
CA ALA A 130 -16.24 -22.05 11.70
C ALA A 130 -16.77 -23.09 12.71
N ASP A 131 -17.98 -22.89 13.22
CA ASP A 131 -18.58 -23.73 14.28
C ASP A 131 -17.59 -24.02 15.42
N GLU A 132 -17.02 -22.98 16.05
CA GLU A 132 -16.06 -23.02 17.15
C GLU A 132 -14.66 -23.57 16.78
N LYS A 133 -14.42 -24.00 15.54
CA LYS A 133 -13.09 -24.43 15.07
C LYS A 133 -12.37 -23.27 14.36
N GLU A 134 -11.14 -23.01 14.78
CA GLU A 134 -10.30 -22.02 14.10
C GLU A 134 -10.07 -22.44 12.64
N CYS A 135 -10.43 -21.57 11.70
CA CYS A 135 -10.23 -21.77 10.27
C CYS A 135 -9.41 -20.65 9.63
N GLY A 136 -9.07 -19.61 10.39
CA GLY A 136 -8.22 -18.51 9.93
C GLY A 136 -7.91 -17.53 11.04
N LYS A 137 -6.96 -16.63 10.78
CA LYS A 137 -6.62 -15.54 11.70
C LYS A 137 -6.02 -14.36 10.96
N ILE A 138 -6.10 -13.20 11.59
CA ILE A 138 -5.36 -11.99 11.18
C ILE A 138 -4.52 -11.58 12.39
N ARG A 139 -3.22 -11.36 12.18
CA ARG A 139 -2.32 -10.83 13.20
C ARG A 139 -2.34 -9.31 13.13
N ILE A 140 -2.48 -8.64 14.25
CA ILE A 140 -2.46 -7.19 14.35
C ILE A 140 -1.26 -6.82 15.23
N LEU A 141 -0.30 -6.15 14.61
CA LEU A 141 0.95 -5.79 15.28
C LEU A 141 0.71 -4.67 16.30
N PRO A 142 1.55 -4.59 17.35
CA PRO A 142 1.48 -3.54 18.35
C PRO A 142 1.47 -2.14 17.72
N ASN A 143 0.69 -1.23 18.30
CA ASN A 143 0.53 0.14 17.82
C ASN A 143 0.92 1.21 18.85
N GLY A 144 1.48 0.82 19.99
CA GLY A 144 1.97 1.76 21.01
C GLY A 144 2.98 2.76 20.44
N LYS A 145 3.21 3.86 21.14
CA LYS A 145 4.07 4.97 20.67
C LYS A 145 5.47 4.53 20.21
N GLN A 146 6.05 3.53 20.85
CA GLN A 146 7.37 2.98 20.48
C GLN A 146 7.38 2.32 19.09
N HIS A 147 6.21 1.99 18.53
CA HIS A 147 6.05 1.41 17.19
C HIS A 147 5.65 2.45 16.14
N GLN A 148 5.36 3.68 16.57
CA GLN A 148 4.97 4.77 15.70
C GLN A 148 6.20 5.56 15.26
N LYS A 149 6.12 6.14 14.07
CA LYS A 149 7.15 7.03 13.54
C LYS A 149 6.53 8.36 13.14
N GLU A 150 7.09 9.44 13.64
CA GLU A 150 6.75 10.80 13.21
C GLU A 150 7.67 11.23 12.07
N ILE A 151 7.10 11.85 11.06
CA ILE A 151 7.83 12.42 9.93
C ILE A 151 7.31 13.81 9.60
N LYS A 152 8.15 14.61 8.96
CA LYS A 152 7.79 15.87 8.33
C LYS A 152 7.67 15.66 6.84
N VAL A 153 6.66 16.24 6.21
CA VAL A 153 6.39 16.07 4.77
C VAL A 153 6.14 17.43 4.14
N VAL A 154 6.73 17.64 2.98
CA VAL A 154 6.46 18.79 2.12
C VAL A 154 6.09 18.33 0.71
N THR A 155 4.99 18.84 0.18
CA THR A 155 4.61 18.71 -1.22
C THR A 155 5.13 19.91 -2.01
N ILE A 156 5.70 19.66 -3.17
CA ILE A 156 6.40 20.67 -3.95
C ILE A 156 5.86 20.63 -5.38
N SER A 157 5.23 21.72 -5.82
CA SER A 157 4.79 21.92 -7.18
C SER A 157 5.98 22.38 -8.02
N VAL A 158 6.46 21.53 -8.93
CA VAL A 158 7.63 21.86 -9.77
C VAL A 158 7.15 22.54 -11.04
N ARG A 159 7.66 23.74 -11.30
CA ARG A 159 7.41 24.47 -12.51
C ARG A 159 8.49 24.17 -13.53
N THR A 160 8.06 23.70 -14.70
CA THR A 160 8.95 23.36 -15.83
C THR A 160 8.41 23.89 -17.14
N ASN A 161 9.26 23.89 -18.17
CA ASN A 161 8.88 24.20 -19.55
C ASN A 161 9.17 23.06 -20.53
N LEU A 162 9.26 21.82 -20.04
CA LEU A 162 9.66 20.65 -20.83
C LEU A 162 8.65 20.29 -21.92
N GLU A 163 7.34 20.38 -21.63
CA GLU A 163 6.28 20.07 -22.60
C GLU A 163 5.97 21.22 -23.56
N ALA A 164 6.40 22.43 -23.26
CA ALA A 164 5.95 23.60 -23.95
C ALA A 164 6.44 23.66 -25.40
N LYS A 165 5.54 23.49 -26.36
CA LYS A 165 5.78 23.87 -27.78
C LYS A 165 5.91 25.39 -27.99
N LYS A 166 5.47 26.20 -26.98
CA LYS A 166 5.35 27.66 -27.07
C LYS A 166 5.92 28.42 -25.87
N GLY A 167 6.78 27.81 -25.06
CA GLY A 167 7.45 28.53 -23.98
C GLY A 167 6.61 28.85 -22.74
N GLU A 168 5.43 28.28 -22.58
CA GLU A 168 4.63 28.42 -21.36
C GLU A 168 5.02 27.36 -20.35
N ALA A 169 5.67 27.78 -19.28
CA ALA A 169 5.98 26.91 -18.14
C ALA A 169 4.71 26.47 -17.42
N LYS A 170 4.70 25.24 -16.94
CA LYS A 170 3.57 24.62 -16.22
C LYS A 170 3.99 24.20 -14.84
N ASN A 171 3.12 24.44 -13.87
CA ASN A 171 3.28 23.96 -12.50
C ASN A 171 2.72 22.56 -12.36
N GLY A 172 3.40 21.72 -11.61
CA GLY A 172 2.89 20.44 -11.17
C GLY A 172 1.62 20.63 -10.34
N ILE A 173 0.68 19.70 -10.46
CA ILE A 173 -0.62 19.78 -9.78
C ILE A 173 -0.69 18.75 -8.68
N ILE A 174 -0.94 19.21 -7.47
CA ILE A 174 -1.28 18.35 -6.32
C ILE A 174 -2.80 18.22 -6.30
N ALA A 175 -3.30 16.99 -6.45
CA ALA A 175 -4.75 16.76 -6.44
C ALA A 175 -5.37 17.20 -5.12
N THR A 176 -6.54 17.85 -5.19
CA THR A 176 -7.31 18.24 -4.00
C THR A 176 -7.56 17.02 -3.10
N GLY A 177 -7.25 17.13 -1.82
CA GLY A 177 -7.33 16.03 -0.86
C GLY A 177 -6.19 15.00 -0.96
N GLY A 178 -5.25 15.15 -1.91
CA GLY A 178 -4.08 14.28 -2.06
C GLY A 178 -3.22 14.19 -0.80
N PRO A 179 -2.86 15.30 -0.16
CA PRO A 179 -2.11 15.29 1.10
C PRO A 179 -2.82 14.53 2.22
N ASP A 180 -4.14 14.71 2.37
CA ASP A 180 -4.93 14.01 3.38
C ASP A 180 -4.97 12.50 3.12
N LEU A 181 -5.18 12.11 1.87
CA LEU A 181 -5.13 10.70 1.47
C LEU A 181 -3.76 10.08 1.75
N PHE A 182 -2.68 10.80 1.47
CA PHE A 182 -1.33 10.38 1.75
C PHE A 182 -1.11 10.17 3.26
N VAL A 183 -1.45 11.16 4.09
CA VAL A 183 -1.36 11.06 5.56
C VAL A 183 -2.18 9.88 6.10
N ASN A 184 -3.41 9.69 5.61
CA ASN A 184 -4.26 8.58 6.03
C ASN A 184 -3.69 7.21 5.59
N THR A 185 -3.00 7.15 4.46
CA THR A 185 -2.30 5.94 4.02
C THR A 185 -1.10 5.63 4.91
N LEU A 186 -0.35 6.65 5.32
CA LEU A 186 0.80 6.49 6.23
C LEU A 186 0.39 5.95 7.62
N LYS A 187 -0.80 6.33 8.11
CA LYS A 187 -1.34 5.78 9.37
C LYS A 187 -1.48 4.26 9.36
N GLN A 188 -1.67 3.65 8.19
CA GLN A 188 -1.68 2.19 8.07
C GLN A 188 -0.31 1.56 8.34
N ALA A 189 0.77 2.33 8.22
CA ALA A 189 2.14 1.91 8.55
C ALA A 189 2.60 2.45 9.92
N LEU A 190 1.68 2.94 10.76
CA LEU A 190 1.96 3.62 12.04
C LEU A 190 2.88 4.83 11.89
N ILE A 191 2.75 5.55 10.76
CA ILE A 191 3.50 6.78 10.50
C ILE A 191 2.54 7.97 10.63
N THR A 192 2.95 8.99 11.37
CA THR A 192 2.21 10.23 11.57
C THR A 192 2.94 11.43 10.99
N VAL A 193 2.18 12.45 10.65
CA VAL A 193 2.68 13.76 10.20
C VAL A 193 2.05 14.81 11.13
N PRO A 194 2.61 15.01 12.35
CA PRO A 194 1.94 15.80 13.40
C PRO A 194 1.70 17.26 13.02
N GLU A 195 2.65 17.86 12.29
CA GLU A 195 2.57 19.26 11.84
C GLU A 195 1.70 19.43 10.57
N GLY A 196 1.16 18.32 10.04
CA GLY A 196 0.49 18.31 8.75
C GLY A 196 1.49 18.27 7.58
N VAL A 197 0.96 18.35 6.37
CA VAL A 197 1.77 18.38 5.15
C VAL A 197 1.96 19.83 4.74
N GLU A 198 3.21 20.29 4.69
CA GLU A 198 3.54 21.60 4.15
C GLU A 198 3.44 21.61 2.63
N SER A 199 3.28 22.79 2.02
CA SER A 199 3.18 22.93 0.57
C SER A 199 4.05 24.06 0.08
N ILE A 200 4.80 23.79 -0.99
CA ILE A 200 5.50 24.78 -1.80
C ILE A 200 4.76 24.87 -3.12
N GLU A 201 4.13 26.01 -3.37
CA GLU A 201 3.28 26.27 -4.53
C GLU A 201 4.06 26.28 -5.85
N GLU A 202 5.35 26.65 -5.80
CA GLU A 202 6.19 26.71 -6.97
C GLU A 202 7.68 26.52 -6.63
N LEU A 203 8.30 25.53 -7.27
CA LEU A 203 9.75 25.38 -7.37
C LEU A 203 10.13 25.59 -8.84
N ASP A 204 10.75 26.71 -9.15
CA ASP A 204 11.06 27.06 -10.53
C ASP A 204 12.28 26.28 -11.05
N CYS A 205 12.02 25.41 -12.02
CA CYS A 205 12.99 24.61 -12.77
C CYS A 205 12.84 24.86 -14.29
N THR A 206 12.63 26.11 -14.69
CA THR A 206 12.43 26.47 -16.09
C THR A 206 13.75 26.87 -16.80
N ASP A 207 14.87 26.87 -16.10
CA ASP A 207 16.16 27.19 -16.66
C ASP A 207 16.60 26.23 -17.79
N GLU A 208 17.53 26.69 -18.58
CA GLU A 208 18.00 26.00 -19.78
C GLU A 208 18.78 24.71 -19.39
N GLU A 209 19.48 24.74 -18.28
CA GLU A 209 20.27 23.62 -17.77
C GLU A 209 19.34 22.44 -17.39
N PHE A 210 18.29 22.70 -16.61
CA PHE A 210 17.28 21.71 -16.25
C PHE A 210 16.56 21.17 -17.49
N THR A 211 16.15 22.06 -18.37
CA THR A 211 15.44 21.69 -19.61
C THR A 211 16.28 20.78 -20.48
N ASN A 212 17.55 21.11 -20.73
CA ASN A 212 18.44 20.30 -21.57
C ASN A 212 18.79 18.96 -20.95
N ALA A 213 18.90 18.88 -19.62
CA ALA A 213 19.22 17.64 -18.92
C ALA A 213 18.05 16.63 -18.93
N TYR A 214 16.80 17.11 -18.83
CA TYR A 214 15.67 16.22 -18.53
C TYR A 214 14.57 16.19 -19.60
N LYS A 215 14.62 17.00 -20.63
CA LYS A 215 13.65 16.99 -21.73
C LYS A 215 13.87 15.82 -22.67
N LYS A 216 12.77 15.12 -22.99
CA LYS A 216 12.73 14.07 -24.02
C LYS A 216 11.55 14.27 -24.95
N THR A 217 11.78 14.00 -26.23
CA THR A 217 10.72 13.87 -27.25
C THR A 217 10.38 12.38 -27.38
N TYR A 218 9.10 12.06 -27.39
CA TYR A 218 8.62 10.70 -27.59
C TYR A 218 7.32 10.71 -28.41
N THR A 219 6.94 9.56 -28.96
CA THR A 219 5.70 9.39 -29.70
C THR A 219 4.66 8.70 -28.83
N ASN A 220 3.49 9.32 -28.65
CA ASN A 220 2.41 8.73 -27.86
C ASN A 220 1.70 7.58 -28.62
N LYS A 221 0.75 6.92 -27.97
CA LYS A 221 -0.04 5.80 -28.56
C LYS A 221 -0.86 6.18 -29.80
N LYS A 222 -1.07 7.48 -30.03
CA LYS A 222 -1.78 8.01 -31.22
C LYS A 222 -0.85 8.37 -32.37
N GLY A 223 0.46 8.17 -32.22
CA GLY A 223 1.46 8.57 -33.22
C GLY A 223 1.83 10.05 -33.19
N GLU A 224 1.41 10.79 -32.16
CA GLU A 224 1.71 12.23 -32.03
C GLU A 224 3.04 12.44 -31.31
N GLU A 225 3.84 13.39 -31.76
CA GLU A 225 5.05 13.82 -31.08
C GLU A 225 4.69 14.57 -29.80
N CYS A 226 5.22 14.09 -28.67
CA CYS A 226 5.03 14.65 -27.34
C CYS A 226 6.39 14.98 -26.71
N TYR A 227 6.33 15.85 -25.71
CA TYR A 227 7.48 16.25 -24.92
C TYR A 227 7.20 15.93 -23.45
N GLY A 228 8.23 15.56 -22.72
CA GLY A 228 8.12 15.28 -21.31
C GLY A 228 9.48 15.02 -20.68
N ILE A 229 9.46 14.37 -19.53
CA ILE A 229 10.65 14.05 -18.76
C ILE A 229 11.29 12.78 -19.33
N ASN A 230 12.60 12.83 -19.49
CA ASN A 230 13.40 11.69 -19.91
C ASN A 230 13.45 10.63 -18.79
N SER A 231 12.83 9.47 -19.01
CA SER A 231 12.83 8.36 -18.05
C SER A 231 14.23 7.84 -17.72
N ASP A 232 15.17 7.95 -18.68
CA ASP A 232 16.53 7.42 -18.52
C ASP A 232 17.39 8.26 -17.56
N THR A 233 17.10 9.58 -17.48
CA THR A 233 17.83 10.52 -16.60
C THR A 233 17.00 11.02 -15.43
N SER A 234 15.71 10.70 -15.38
CA SER A 234 14.79 11.19 -14.33
C SER A 234 15.27 10.86 -12.90
N TRP A 235 15.96 9.76 -12.72
CA TRP A 235 16.51 9.36 -11.42
C TRP A 235 17.64 10.28 -10.92
N GLU A 236 18.28 11.06 -11.81
CA GLU A 236 19.32 12.02 -11.47
C GLU A 236 18.74 13.38 -11.01
N MET A 237 17.47 13.67 -11.36
CA MET A 237 16.81 14.95 -11.02
C MET A 237 16.83 15.28 -9.52
N LYS A 238 16.92 14.27 -8.65
CA LYS A 238 16.97 14.47 -7.21
C LYS A 238 18.01 15.50 -6.79
N GLY A 239 19.23 15.41 -7.32
CA GLY A 239 20.32 16.33 -6.98
C GLY A 239 20.00 17.77 -7.39
N THR A 240 19.49 17.96 -8.59
CA THR A 240 19.13 19.28 -9.14
C THR A 240 17.94 19.87 -8.37
N LEU A 241 16.90 19.08 -8.09
CA LEU A 241 15.73 19.52 -7.31
C LEU A 241 16.13 19.95 -5.88
N GLU A 242 16.99 19.18 -5.24
CA GLU A 242 17.49 19.50 -3.89
C GLU A 242 18.30 20.79 -3.90
N GLN A 243 19.20 20.97 -4.85
CA GLN A 243 19.99 22.19 -5.00
C GLN A 243 19.12 23.42 -5.25
N THR A 244 18.12 23.29 -6.13
CA THR A 244 17.17 24.38 -6.40
C THR A 244 16.35 24.73 -5.15
N LEU A 245 15.89 23.72 -4.42
CA LEU A 245 15.15 23.90 -3.17
C LEU A 245 16.01 24.60 -2.10
N GLN A 246 17.25 24.15 -1.92
CA GLN A 246 18.18 24.75 -0.98
C GLN A 246 18.57 26.20 -1.36
N LYS A 247 18.69 26.49 -2.65
CA LYS A 247 18.93 27.85 -3.14
C LYS A 247 17.80 28.80 -2.77
N MET A 248 16.54 28.32 -2.81
CA MET A 248 15.35 29.14 -2.53
C MET A 248 15.03 29.25 -1.04
N TYR A 249 15.17 28.15 -0.29
CA TYR A 249 14.69 28.01 1.07
C TYR A 249 15.78 27.68 2.09
N GLY A 250 17.05 27.60 1.67
CA GLY A 250 18.13 27.14 2.54
C GLY A 250 17.93 25.69 2.97
N HIS A 251 18.25 25.39 4.22
CA HIS A 251 18.21 24.05 4.79
C HIS A 251 16.90 23.72 5.54
N VAL A 252 15.87 24.54 5.37
CA VAL A 252 14.59 24.39 6.11
C VAL A 252 13.97 23.00 5.91
N TYR A 253 14.07 22.45 4.70
CA TYR A 253 13.44 21.18 4.33
C TYR A 253 14.37 19.96 4.34
N ASP A 254 15.59 20.04 4.89
CA ASP A 254 16.54 18.92 4.89
C ASP A 254 15.97 17.68 5.59
N GLU A 255 15.21 17.87 6.67
CA GLU A 255 14.61 16.79 7.44
C GLU A 255 13.26 16.29 6.89
N TYR A 256 12.69 16.95 5.89
CA TYR A 256 11.40 16.61 5.34
C TYR A 256 11.46 15.50 4.29
N TYR A 257 10.41 14.70 4.23
CA TYR A 257 10.10 13.90 3.06
C TYR A 257 9.51 14.82 1.99
N LYS A 258 10.18 14.87 0.85
CA LYS A 258 9.91 15.81 -0.25
C LYS A 258 9.16 15.08 -1.37
N LEU A 259 7.97 15.53 -1.69
CA LEU A 259 7.10 14.97 -2.73
C LEU A 259 7.01 15.98 -3.86
N PHE A 260 7.75 15.76 -4.94
CA PHE A 260 7.81 16.63 -6.11
C PHE A 260 6.73 16.24 -7.12
N PHE A 261 5.91 17.20 -7.53
CA PHE A 261 4.83 17.01 -8.50
C PHE A 261 5.15 17.78 -9.77
N PHE A 262 5.04 17.08 -10.92
CA PHE A 262 5.31 17.63 -12.25
C PHE A 262 4.04 17.67 -13.10
N ALA A 263 3.87 18.74 -13.90
CA ALA A 263 2.84 18.79 -14.92
C ALA A 263 3.20 17.99 -16.17
N ASP A 264 4.48 17.69 -16.34
CA ASP A 264 4.97 16.96 -17.49
C ASP A 264 4.80 15.45 -17.31
N PRO A 265 4.47 14.73 -18.38
CA PRO A 265 4.50 13.27 -18.36
C PRO A 265 5.95 12.76 -18.37
N CYS A 266 6.13 11.56 -17.82
CA CYS A 266 7.36 10.79 -17.98
C CYS A 266 7.00 9.49 -18.69
N GLU A 267 7.72 9.15 -19.77
CA GLU A 267 7.39 7.98 -20.60
C GLU A 267 7.38 6.69 -19.79
N GLY A 268 6.20 6.03 -19.71
CA GLY A 268 6.02 4.76 -19.03
C GLY A 268 6.12 4.79 -17.51
N ILE A 269 6.27 5.97 -16.89
CA ILE A 269 6.45 6.14 -15.44
C ILE A 269 5.48 7.19 -14.91
N ASN A 270 4.69 6.84 -13.89
CA ASN A 270 3.80 7.79 -13.22
C ASN A 270 4.42 8.43 -11.98
N GLY A 271 5.49 7.84 -11.48
CA GLY A 271 6.23 8.33 -10.33
C GLY A 271 7.20 7.29 -9.79
N TYR A 272 8.14 7.74 -9.02
CA TYR A 272 9.09 6.88 -8.32
C TYR A 272 9.53 7.50 -7.00
N ALA A 273 10.00 6.65 -6.08
CA ALA A 273 10.66 7.07 -4.86
C ALA A 273 12.10 6.58 -4.88
N TYR A 274 13.01 7.43 -4.45
CA TYR A 274 14.42 7.07 -4.36
C TYR A 274 14.68 6.22 -3.11
N TYR A 275 15.30 5.07 -3.32
CA TYR A 275 15.64 4.16 -2.23
C TYR A 275 16.55 4.84 -1.19
N ASN A 276 16.25 4.60 0.11
CA ASN A 276 16.99 5.19 1.24
C ASN A 276 17.10 6.72 1.24
N THR A 277 16.14 7.41 0.64
CA THR A 277 16.08 8.86 0.67
C THR A 277 14.71 9.34 1.13
N LYS A 278 14.59 10.66 1.33
CA LYS A 278 13.34 11.33 1.67
C LYS A 278 12.67 11.98 0.43
N HIS A 279 12.86 11.43 -0.78
CA HIS A 279 12.41 12.04 -2.03
C HIS A 279 11.52 11.10 -2.84
N ALA A 280 10.45 11.66 -3.42
CA ALA A 280 9.64 11.00 -4.42
C ALA A 280 9.19 12.00 -5.49
N CYS A 281 9.09 11.55 -6.74
CA CYS A 281 8.63 12.34 -7.87
C CYS A 281 7.35 11.73 -8.44
N PHE A 282 6.40 12.58 -8.81
CA PHE A 282 5.12 12.20 -9.40
C PHE A 282 4.91 12.97 -10.70
N PHE A 283 4.60 12.26 -11.76
CA PHE A 283 4.43 12.81 -13.10
C PHE A 283 2.98 12.77 -13.54
N ARG A 284 2.60 13.65 -14.46
CA ARG A 284 1.26 13.61 -15.06
C ARG A 284 1.05 12.28 -15.78
N TRP A 285 -0.13 11.72 -15.64
CA TRP A 285 -0.56 10.56 -16.44
C TRP A 285 -0.58 10.95 -17.93
N SER A 286 0.09 10.15 -18.75
CA SER A 286 0.14 10.28 -20.21
C SER A 286 -0.95 9.46 -20.91
#